data_5092aec963a48b4aea6acedeee0fb66d
#
_entry.id   5092aec963a48b4aea6acedeee0fb66d
#
_cell.length_a   1.000
_cell.length_b   1.000
_cell.length_c   1.000
_cell.angle_alpha   90.00
_cell.angle_beta   90.00
_cell.angle_gamma   90.00
#
_symmetry.space_group_name_H-M   'P 1'
#
loop_
_entity.id
_entity.type
_entity.pdbx_description
1 polymer ?
#
loop_
_entity_poly.entity_id
_entity_poly.type
_entity_poly.pdbx_seq_one_letter_code
_entity_poly.pdbx_strand_id
1 'polypeptide(L)'
;MKDINVFGTIGNCWYDEDSVSAADFAKQLKEADGEDVCVHINSGGGNVFDANTMAETLRAYKGRTTASIEGLAASAASYFALTADEVVIGPSALFMVHNPYTYASGEAKDMRKAADLLDKLRGTISDQYVKKTGMDKDEVEALMDEETWFTAEEAVERGFADRMSDAEPVAACVSPECLKGFRNAPDGLDAAAGDARRTIRSEDDTEPSPGAGEGGAGAAPRTVCVNGAFLKLGGGIER
;
A
#
# COMPACT_ATOMS: atom_id res chain seq x y z
N MET A 1 -13.20 6.02 -20.26
CA MET A 1 -12.64 5.53 -19.01
C MET A 1 -11.19 5.97 -18.97
N LYS A 2 -10.74 6.51 -17.89
CA LYS A 2 -9.35 6.98 -17.67
C LYS A 2 -8.59 5.98 -16.81
N ASP A 3 -7.34 5.75 -17.13
CA ASP A 3 -6.47 4.85 -16.38
C ASP A 3 -5.61 5.66 -15.40
N ILE A 4 -5.51 5.18 -14.17
CA ILE A 4 -4.70 5.75 -13.08
C ILE A 4 -3.85 4.63 -12.51
N ASN A 5 -2.53 4.81 -12.43
CA ASN A 5 -1.62 3.79 -11.93
C ASN A 5 -1.26 4.05 -10.46
N VAL A 6 -1.38 3.00 -9.64
CA VAL A 6 -0.89 2.94 -8.25
C VAL A 6 0.11 1.78 -8.18
N PHE A 7 1.31 2.05 -8.68
CA PHE A 7 2.42 1.09 -8.71
C PHE A 7 3.48 1.48 -7.69
N GLY A 8 4.19 0.50 -7.14
CA GLY A 8 5.22 0.74 -6.13
C GLY A 8 4.65 1.12 -4.76
N THR A 9 5.36 1.96 -4.03
CA THR A 9 5.03 2.33 -2.64
C THR A 9 3.99 3.46 -2.57
N ILE A 10 2.96 3.30 -1.74
CA ILE A 10 2.02 4.38 -1.42
C ILE A 10 2.68 5.36 -0.44
N GLY A 11 2.71 6.64 -0.84
CA GLY A 11 3.36 7.73 -0.12
C GLY A 11 4.69 8.14 -0.74
N ASN A 12 5.27 9.24 -0.25
CA ASN A 12 6.57 9.69 -0.73
C ASN A 12 7.68 8.78 -0.19
N CYS A 13 8.32 8.04 -1.06
CA CYS A 13 9.39 7.11 -0.75
C CYS A 13 10.66 7.48 -1.52
N TRP A 14 11.73 7.83 -0.81
CA TRP A 14 13.00 8.27 -1.42
C TRP A 14 13.81 7.14 -2.08
N TYR A 15 13.48 5.89 -1.79
CA TYR A 15 14.15 4.70 -2.35
C TYR A 15 13.30 3.94 -3.38
N ASP A 16 12.09 4.41 -3.66
CA ASP A 16 11.18 3.82 -4.62
C ASP A 16 10.72 4.89 -5.61
N GLU A 17 11.29 4.88 -6.80
CA GLU A 17 11.01 5.86 -7.87
C GLU A 17 9.56 5.75 -8.37
N ASP A 18 8.93 4.57 -8.21
CA ASP A 18 7.55 4.32 -8.61
C ASP A 18 6.54 4.65 -7.49
N SER A 19 6.98 5.37 -6.43
CA SER A 19 6.08 5.73 -5.33
C SER A 19 4.98 6.70 -5.76
N VAL A 20 3.76 6.50 -5.24
CA VAL A 20 2.58 7.32 -5.55
C VAL A 20 2.07 8.01 -4.29
N SER A 21 2.18 9.35 -4.26
CA SER A 21 1.63 10.14 -3.17
C SER A 21 0.12 10.35 -3.30
N ALA A 22 -0.55 10.62 -2.17
CA ALA A 22 -1.97 11.00 -2.19
C ALA A 22 -2.24 12.25 -3.04
N ALA A 23 -1.28 13.18 -3.12
CA ALA A 23 -1.40 14.39 -3.91
C ALA A 23 -1.35 14.08 -5.43
N ASP A 24 -0.45 13.19 -5.85
CA ASP A 24 -0.34 12.78 -7.26
C ASP A 24 -1.58 11.99 -7.70
N PHE A 25 -2.08 11.10 -6.85
CA PHE A 25 -3.32 10.37 -7.10
C PHE A 25 -4.51 11.33 -7.23
N ALA A 26 -4.69 12.27 -6.30
CA ALA A 26 -5.77 13.23 -6.32
C ALA A 26 -5.72 14.13 -7.57
N LYS A 27 -4.51 14.48 -8.04
CA LYS A 27 -4.32 15.25 -9.28
C LYS A 27 -4.78 14.43 -10.49
N GLN A 28 -4.35 13.18 -10.64
CA GLN A 28 -4.77 12.30 -11.73
C GLN A 28 -6.29 12.09 -11.75
N LEU A 29 -6.89 11.86 -10.57
CA LEU A 29 -8.33 11.68 -10.45
C LEU A 29 -9.10 12.95 -10.81
N LYS A 30 -8.59 14.14 -10.47
CA LYS A 30 -9.18 15.41 -10.89
C LYS A 30 -9.10 15.63 -12.39
N GLU A 31 -8.03 15.19 -13.05
CA GLU A 31 -7.85 15.27 -14.51
C GLU A 31 -8.81 14.34 -15.28
N ALA A 32 -9.38 13.34 -14.61
CA ALA A 32 -10.41 12.48 -15.19
C ALA A 32 -11.80 13.16 -15.25
N ASP A 33 -11.99 14.31 -14.61
CA ASP A 33 -13.12 15.24 -14.73
C ASP A 33 -14.52 14.56 -14.68
N GLY A 34 -14.68 13.52 -13.85
CA GLY A 34 -15.93 12.78 -13.68
C GLY A 34 -16.17 11.65 -14.69
N GLU A 35 -15.22 11.38 -15.60
CA GLU A 35 -15.26 10.15 -16.41
C GLU A 35 -15.09 8.91 -15.53
N ASP A 36 -15.55 7.76 -16.00
CA ASP A 36 -15.23 6.48 -15.34
C ASP A 36 -13.72 6.25 -15.31
N VAL A 37 -13.21 5.74 -14.19
CA VAL A 37 -11.78 5.49 -14.01
C VAL A 37 -11.48 4.03 -13.69
N CYS A 38 -10.36 3.54 -14.20
CA CYS A 38 -9.74 2.29 -13.79
C CYS A 38 -8.46 2.61 -13.03
N VAL A 39 -8.37 2.18 -11.77
CA VAL A 39 -7.17 2.30 -10.95
C VAL A 39 -6.42 0.97 -11.02
N HIS A 40 -5.30 0.96 -11.74
CA HIS A 40 -4.42 -0.19 -11.87
C HIS A 40 -3.50 -0.26 -10.64
N ILE A 41 -3.51 -1.39 -9.95
CA ILE A 41 -2.81 -1.55 -8.67
C ILE A 41 -1.77 -2.67 -8.80
N ASN A 42 -0.52 -2.33 -8.49
CA ASN A 42 0.57 -3.25 -8.24
C ASN A 42 1.46 -2.66 -7.13
N SER A 43 1.07 -2.87 -5.88
CA SER A 43 1.65 -2.17 -4.73
C SER A 43 1.72 -3.05 -3.50
N GLY A 44 2.87 -3.01 -2.83
CA GLY A 44 3.08 -3.58 -1.50
C GLY A 44 2.48 -2.74 -0.36
N GLY A 45 1.80 -1.64 -0.69
CA GLY A 45 1.26 -0.71 0.30
C GLY A 45 2.22 0.43 0.63
N GLY A 46 2.21 0.90 1.86
CA GLY A 46 3.05 2.02 2.30
C GLY A 46 2.39 2.87 3.38
N ASN A 47 2.38 4.18 3.21
CA ASN A 47 1.88 5.12 4.19
C ASN A 47 0.36 5.03 4.36
N VAL A 48 -0.09 4.65 5.56
CA VAL A 48 -1.52 4.51 5.91
C VAL A 48 -2.28 5.82 5.73
N PHE A 49 -1.67 6.97 6.03
CA PHE A 49 -2.36 8.27 5.92
C PHE A 49 -2.52 8.71 4.47
N ASP A 50 -1.52 8.46 3.61
CA ASP A 50 -1.66 8.67 2.18
C ASP A 50 -2.74 7.77 1.60
N ALA A 51 -2.73 6.48 1.94
CA ALA A 51 -3.74 5.53 1.48
C ALA A 51 -5.15 5.89 1.95
N ASN A 52 -5.31 6.38 3.20
CA ASN A 52 -6.60 6.89 3.67
C ASN A 52 -7.06 8.12 2.87
N THR A 53 -6.14 9.04 2.56
CA THR A 53 -6.46 10.23 1.75
C THR A 53 -6.85 9.82 0.33
N MET A 54 -6.14 8.88 -0.28
CA MET A 54 -6.49 8.31 -1.59
C MET A 54 -7.86 7.65 -1.55
N ALA A 55 -8.14 6.85 -0.53
CA ALA A 55 -9.41 6.16 -0.32
C ALA A 55 -10.59 7.14 -0.23
N GLU A 56 -10.48 8.20 0.58
CA GLU A 56 -11.52 9.22 0.70
C GLU A 56 -11.69 10.02 -0.59
N THR A 57 -10.59 10.30 -1.30
CA THR A 57 -10.64 10.99 -2.59
C THR A 57 -11.38 10.15 -3.64
N LEU A 58 -11.11 8.84 -3.68
CA LEU A 58 -11.76 7.90 -4.59
C LEU A 58 -13.26 7.75 -4.28
N ARG A 59 -13.64 7.61 -3.00
CA ARG A 59 -15.04 7.55 -2.56
C ARG A 59 -15.84 8.81 -2.89
N ALA A 60 -15.18 9.97 -2.89
CA ALA A 60 -15.83 11.25 -3.21
C ALA A 60 -15.94 11.50 -4.73
N TYR A 61 -15.32 10.66 -5.53
CA TYR A 61 -15.33 10.78 -6.98
C TYR A 61 -16.73 10.48 -7.55
N LYS A 62 -17.11 11.17 -8.64
CA LYS A 62 -18.47 11.09 -9.19
C LYS A 62 -18.63 10.06 -10.29
N GLY A 63 -17.56 9.76 -11.04
CA GLY A 63 -17.54 8.71 -12.05
C GLY A 63 -17.49 7.34 -11.39
N ARG A 64 -17.81 6.29 -12.15
CA ARG A 64 -17.64 4.91 -11.69
C ARG A 64 -16.15 4.59 -11.56
N THR A 65 -15.81 3.87 -10.50
CA THR A 65 -14.43 3.51 -10.15
C THR A 65 -14.24 2.00 -10.16
N THR A 66 -13.21 1.53 -10.86
CA THR A 66 -12.79 0.12 -10.85
C THR A 66 -11.36 0.05 -10.35
N ALA A 67 -11.10 -0.77 -9.35
CA ALA A 67 -9.74 -1.15 -8.96
C ALA A 67 -9.35 -2.44 -9.69
N SER A 68 -8.30 -2.40 -10.50
CA SER A 68 -7.73 -3.55 -11.21
C SER A 68 -6.42 -3.95 -10.53
N ILE A 69 -6.45 -5.06 -9.78
CA ILE A 69 -5.26 -5.59 -9.12
C ILE A 69 -4.53 -6.46 -10.13
N GLU A 70 -3.36 -6.01 -10.60
CA GLU A 70 -2.63 -6.64 -11.71
C GLU A 70 -1.56 -7.61 -11.23
N GLY A 71 -0.89 -7.31 -10.12
CA GLY A 71 0.14 -8.17 -9.55
C GLY A 71 0.00 -8.33 -8.05
N LEU A 72 -0.06 -7.22 -7.33
CA LEU A 72 -0.15 -7.23 -5.86
C LEU A 72 -1.00 -6.08 -5.36
N ALA A 73 -1.87 -6.37 -4.41
CA ALA A 73 -2.46 -5.38 -3.51
C ALA A 73 -2.24 -5.81 -2.07
N ALA A 74 -1.20 -5.27 -1.42
CA ALA A 74 -0.87 -5.65 -0.06
C ALA A 74 -0.95 -4.46 0.91
N SER A 75 -1.24 -4.75 2.19
CA SER A 75 -1.19 -3.74 3.25
C SER A 75 -2.08 -2.52 2.93
N ALA A 76 -1.51 -1.31 2.93
CA ALA A 76 -2.24 -0.08 2.63
C ALA A 76 -2.91 -0.10 1.23
N ALA A 77 -2.32 -0.78 0.24
CA ALA A 77 -2.91 -0.91 -1.08
C ALA A 77 -4.13 -1.83 -1.10
N SER A 78 -4.17 -2.86 -0.23
CA SER A 78 -5.30 -3.77 -0.17
C SER A 78 -6.58 -3.08 0.28
N TYR A 79 -6.58 -2.36 1.39
CA TYR A 79 -7.79 -1.65 1.83
C TYR A 79 -8.12 -0.43 0.96
N PHE A 80 -7.12 0.21 0.34
CA PHE A 80 -7.36 1.25 -0.66
C PHE A 80 -8.14 0.70 -1.85
N ALA A 81 -7.73 -0.44 -2.42
CA ALA A 81 -8.43 -1.09 -3.53
C ALA A 81 -9.92 -1.32 -3.26
N LEU A 82 -10.27 -1.66 -2.01
CA LEU A 82 -11.65 -1.94 -1.61
C LEU A 82 -12.56 -0.69 -1.58
N THR A 83 -12.02 0.50 -1.84
CA THR A 83 -12.80 1.73 -1.88
C THR A 83 -13.39 2.05 -3.24
N ALA A 84 -12.98 1.34 -4.28
CA ALA A 84 -13.58 1.41 -5.60
C ALA A 84 -14.98 0.76 -5.63
N ASP A 85 -15.78 1.14 -6.62
CA ASP A 85 -17.12 0.57 -6.82
C ASP A 85 -17.05 -0.91 -7.23
N GLU A 86 -16.00 -1.29 -7.97
CA GLU A 86 -15.73 -2.65 -8.39
C GLU A 86 -14.24 -2.98 -8.20
N VAL A 87 -13.95 -4.15 -7.64
CA VAL A 87 -12.59 -4.67 -7.46
C VAL A 87 -12.41 -5.90 -8.34
N VAL A 88 -11.50 -5.80 -9.30
CA VAL A 88 -11.14 -6.87 -10.23
C VAL A 88 -9.72 -7.32 -9.93
N ILE A 89 -9.48 -8.62 -9.84
CA ILE A 89 -8.16 -9.18 -9.57
C ILE A 89 -7.65 -10.03 -10.72
N GLY A 90 -6.42 -9.82 -11.13
CA GLY A 90 -5.75 -10.63 -12.14
C GLY A 90 -5.53 -12.07 -11.65
N PRO A 91 -5.58 -13.08 -12.54
CA PRO A 91 -5.53 -14.50 -12.14
C PRO A 91 -4.21 -14.90 -11.46
N SER A 92 -3.13 -14.16 -11.69
CA SER A 92 -1.83 -14.38 -11.01
C SER A 92 -1.54 -13.35 -9.92
N ALA A 93 -2.48 -12.44 -9.63
CA ALA A 93 -2.29 -11.41 -8.63
C ALA A 93 -2.51 -11.97 -7.21
N LEU A 94 -1.87 -11.33 -6.25
CA LEU A 94 -2.01 -11.63 -4.83
C LEU A 94 -2.68 -10.47 -4.09
N PHE A 95 -3.42 -10.82 -3.06
CA PHE A 95 -4.01 -9.87 -2.12
C PHE A 95 -3.53 -10.17 -0.71
N MET A 96 -3.17 -9.14 0.09
CA MET A 96 -2.67 -9.40 1.44
C MET A 96 -3.20 -8.40 2.45
N VAL A 97 -3.57 -8.93 3.61
CA VAL A 97 -4.01 -8.17 4.76
C VAL A 97 -3.11 -8.42 5.97
N HIS A 98 -2.79 -7.36 6.70
CA HIS A 98 -2.06 -7.45 7.96
C HIS A 98 -2.33 -6.23 8.86
N ASN A 99 -1.86 -6.30 10.09
CA ASN A 99 -1.92 -5.18 11.02
C ASN A 99 -1.01 -4.03 10.62
N PRO A 100 -1.43 -2.76 10.86
CA PRO A 100 -0.51 -1.64 10.72
C PRO A 100 0.66 -1.80 11.69
N TYR A 101 1.85 -1.44 11.24
CA TYR A 101 3.06 -1.47 12.07
C TYR A 101 3.82 -0.15 12.00
N THR A 102 4.69 0.08 12.97
CA THR A 102 5.53 1.27 13.02
C THR A 102 6.87 0.99 13.66
N TYR A 103 7.84 1.83 13.36
CA TYR A 103 9.09 1.93 14.12
C TYR A 103 9.00 3.11 15.06
N ALA A 104 9.13 2.89 16.36
CA ALA A 104 9.06 3.92 17.36
C ALA A 104 10.28 3.88 18.28
N SER A 105 10.74 5.06 18.68
CA SER A 105 11.82 5.21 19.68
C SER A 105 11.46 6.29 20.68
N GLY A 106 11.86 6.11 21.94
CA GLY A 106 11.57 7.04 23.00
C GLY A 106 11.42 6.37 24.36
N GLU A 107 10.76 7.03 25.29
CA GLU A 107 10.45 6.50 26.61
C GLU A 107 9.24 5.54 26.57
N ALA A 108 8.99 4.82 27.66
CA ALA A 108 7.86 3.88 27.76
C ALA A 108 6.49 4.52 27.46
N LYS A 109 6.30 5.81 27.81
CA LYS A 109 5.07 6.56 27.48
C LYS A 109 4.91 6.79 25.98
N ASP A 110 6.03 6.96 25.25
CA ASP A 110 6.02 7.19 23.81
C ASP A 110 5.68 5.89 23.07
N MET A 111 6.20 4.74 23.57
CA MET A 111 5.84 3.41 23.08
C MET A 111 4.34 3.12 23.25
N ARG A 112 3.77 3.45 24.41
CA ARG A 112 2.31 3.27 24.63
C ARG A 112 1.47 4.12 23.69
N LYS A 113 1.87 5.40 23.46
CA LYS A 113 1.17 6.23 22.46
C LYS A 113 1.24 5.68 21.05
N ALA A 114 2.39 5.11 20.67
CA ALA A 114 2.51 4.46 19.38
C ALA A 114 1.60 3.24 19.28
N ALA A 115 1.55 2.40 20.33
CA ALA A 115 0.63 1.27 20.40
C ALA A 115 -0.84 1.72 20.32
N ASP A 116 -1.25 2.73 21.12
CA ASP A 116 -2.60 3.29 21.09
C ASP A 116 -3.00 3.80 19.69
N LEU A 117 -2.04 4.36 18.92
CA LEU A 117 -2.27 4.80 17.55
C LEU A 117 -2.47 3.61 16.61
N LEU A 118 -1.64 2.57 16.73
CA LEU A 118 -1.75 1.36 15.92
C LEU A 118 -3.09 0.64 16.16
N ASP A 119 -3.55 0.58 17.41
CA ASP A 119 -4.86 0.00 17.75
C ASP A 119 -6.01 0.75 17.07
N LYS A 120 -5.96 2.09 17.05
CA LYS A 120 -6.95 2.91 16.34
C LYS A 120 -6.93 2.68 14.84
N LEU A 121 -5.72 2.62 14.24
CA LEU A 121 -5.57 2.34 12.80
C LEU A 121 -6.04 0.93 12.46
N ARG A 122 -5.71 -0.07 13.30
CA ARG A 122 -6.19 -1.44 13.14
C ARG A 122 -7.73 -1.48 13.08
N GLY A 123 -8.40 -0.82 14.04
CA GLY A 123 -9.86 -0.76 14.06
C GLY A 123 -10.45 -0.13 12.79
N THR A 124 -9.86 0.98 12.31
CA THR A 124 -10.33 1.65 11.09
C THR A 124 -10.14 0.77 9.85
N ILE A 125 -9.01 0.07 9.75
CA ILE A 125 -8.69 -0.79 8.61
C ILE A 125 -9.58 -2.05 8.62
N SER A 126 -9.72 -2.70 9.78
CA SER A 126 -10.57 -3.89 9.91
C SER A 126 -12.04 -3.59 9.57
N ASP A 127 -12.56 -2.42 9.98
CA ASP A 127 -13.92 -2.00 9.62
C ASP A 127 -14.13 -1.85 8.10
N GLN A 128 -13.09 -1.49 7.35
CA GLN A 128 -13.17 -1.43 5.89
C GLN A 128 -13.21 -2.82 5.25
N TYR A 129 -12.40 -3.75 5.75
CA TYR A 129 -12.45 -5.15 5.30
C TYR A 129 -13.81 -5.79 5.62
N VAL A 130 -14.32 -5.62 6.83
CA VAL A 130 -15.66 -6.08 7.25
C VAL A 130 -16.75 -5.53 6.31
N LYS A 131 -16.70 -4.22 6.03
CA LYS A 131 -17.68 -3.58 5.14
C LYS A 131 -17.69 -4.16 3.72
N LYS A 132 -16.53 -4.50 3.19
CA LYS A 132 -16.41 -5.06 1.82
C LYS A 132 -16.79 -6.52 1.77
N THR A 133 -16.27 -7.33 2.70
CA THR A 133 -16.39 -8.79 2.68
C THR A 133 -17.67 -9.32 3.32
N GLY A 134 -18.24 -8.58 4.28
CA GLY A 134 -19.33 -9.04 5.12
C GLY A 134 -18.92 -10.07 6.18
N MET A 135 -17.63 -10.34 6.36
CA MET A 135 -17.10 -11.25 7.38
C MET A 135 -17.24 -10.66 8.78
N ASP A 136 -17.24 -11.52 9.80
CA ASP A 136 -17.19 -11.08 11.18
C ASP A 136 -15.88 -10.35 11.49
N LYS A 137 -15.94 -9.33 12.36
CA LYS A 137 -14.78 -8.52 12.71
C LYS A 137 -13.64 -9.33 13.32
N ASP A 138 -13.97 -10.27 14.19
CA ASP A 138 -12.98 -11.15 14.84
C ASP A 138 -12.26 -12.04 13.81
N GLU A 139 -12.97 -12.50 12.77
CA GLU A 139 -12.37 -13.26 11.67
C GLU A 139 -11.42 -12.39 10.85
N VAL A 140 -11.85 -11.18 10.49
CA VAL A 140 -10.99 -10.21 9.76
C VAL A 140 -9.75 -9.87 10.58
N GLU A 141 -9.91 -9.60 11.88
CA GLU A 141 -8.79 -9.28 12.75
C GLU A 141 -7.82 -10.45 12.93
N ALA A 142 -8.31 -11.69 12.96
CA ALA A 142 -7.46 -12.88 12.97
C ALA A 142 -6.63 -13.01 11.68
N LEU A 143 -7.23 -12.78 10.52
CA LEU A 143 -6.52 -12.75 9.23
C LEU A 143 -5.42 -11.67 9.20
N MET A 144 -5.69 -10.50 9.78
CA MET A 144 -4.71 -9.42 9.90
C MET A 144 -3.58 -9.79 10.87
N ASP A 145 -3.87 -10.44 12.00
CA ASP A 145 -2.88 -10.87 13.00
C ASP A 145 -1.89 -11.88 12.41
N GLU A 146 -2.36 -12.74 11.51
CA GLU A 146 -1.56 -13.77 10.84
C GLU A 146 -0.82 -13.27 9.61
N GLU A 147 -1.06 -12.04 9.14
CA GLU A 147 -0.54 -11.55 7.86
C GLU A 147 -0.91 -12.54 6.75
N THR A 148 -2.17 -12.50 6.34
CA THR A 148 -2.73 -13.50 5.42
C THR A 148 -2.60 -13.05 3.96
N TRP A 149 -2.09 -13.95 3.14
CA TRP A 149 -1.95 -13.81 1.70
C TRP A 149 -2.99 -14.65 0.98
N PHE A 150 -3.62 -14.09 -0.02
CA PHE A 150 -4.69 -14.71 -0.81
C PHE A 150 -4.28 -14.77 -2.28
N THR A 151 -4.55 -15.90 -2.93
CA THR A 151 -4.62 -15.99 -4.39
C THR A 151 -5.80 -15.19 -4.93
N ALA A 152 -5.88 -15.01 -6.23
CA ALA A 152 -7.01 -14.34 -6.87
C ALA A 152 -8.35 -15.04 -6.57
N GLU A 153 -8.36 -16.38 -6.64
CA GLU A 153 -9.53 -17.19 -6.34
C GLU A 153 -9.98 -17.02 -4.88
N GLU A 154 -9.05 -17.12 -3.93
CA GLU A 154 -9.32 -16.95 -2.50
C GLU A 154 -9.80 -15.54 -2.17
N ALA A 155 -9.23 -14.50 -2.84
CA ALA A 155 -9.65 -13.12 -2.66
C ALA A 155 -11.10 -12.90 -3.12
N VAL A 156 -11.51 -13.52 -4.23
CA VAL A 156 -12.90 -13.49 -4.71
C VAL A 156 -13.81 -14.30 -3.78
N GLU A 157 -13.41 -15.51 -3.40
CA GLU A 157 -14.21 -16.38 -2.51
C GLU A 157 -14.47 -15.72 -1.15
N ARG A 158 -13.49 -14.99 -0.63
CA ARG A 158 -13.59 -14.25 0.65
C ARG A 158 -14.25 -12.88 0.52
N GLY A 159 -14.58 -12.42 -0.70
CA GLY A 159 -15.23 -11.15 -0.96
C GLY A 159 -14.32 -9.93 -0.92
N PHE A 160 -13.00 -10.10 -0.93
CA PHE A 160 -12.05 -8.99 -1.09
C PHE A 160 -12.02 -8.46 -2.53
N ALA A 161 -12.26 -9.32 -3.52
CA ALA A 161 -12.48 -8.92 -4.90
C ALA A 161 -13.86 -9.34 -5.38
N ASP A 162 -14.42 -8.59 -6.34
CA ASP A 162 -15.75 -8.89 -6.88
C ASP A 162 -15.69 -9.97 -7.96
N ARG A 163 -14.59 -10.03 -8.72
CA ARG A 163 -14.33 -11.05 -9.74
C ARG A 163 -12.87 -11.11 -10.15
N MET A 164 -12.50 -12.17 -10.80
CA MET A 164 -11.23 -12.25 -11.53
C MET A 164 -11.34 -11.55 -12.88
N SER A 165 -10.22 -11.06 -13.40
CA SER A 165 -10.14 -10.54 -14.78
C SER A 165 -9.99 -11.70 -15.77
N ASP A 166 -10.43 -11.45 -17.02
CA ASP A 166 -10.21 -12.38 -18.15
C ASP A 166 -8.84 -12.17 -18.83
N ALA A 167 -7.98 -11.30 -18.26
CA ALA A 167 -6.66 -11.02 -18.82
C ALA A 167 -5.72 -12.23 -18.69
N GLU A 168 -4.83 -12.37 -19.67
CA GLU A 168 -3.71 -13.30 -19.53
C GLU A 168 -2.84 -12.91 -18.34
N PRO A 169 -2.30 -13.89 -17.58
CA PRO A 169 -1.49 -13.61 -16.40
C PRO A 169 -0.27 -12.74 -16.75
N VAL A 170 -0.19 -11.57 -16.16
CA VAL A 170 1.03 -10.74 -16.22
C VAL A 170 1.85 -11.05 -14.97
N ALA A 171 3.16 -11.29 -15.15
CA ALA A 171 4.03 -11.56 -14.01
C ALA A 171 4.04 -10.37 -13.04
N ALA A 172 3.60 -10.60 -11.81
CA ALA A 172 3.64 -9.60 -10.76
C ALA A 172 5.10 -9.20 -10.49
N CYS A 173 5.44 -7.96 -10.71
CA CYS A 173 6.76 -7.43 -10.38
C CYS A 173 6.68 -6.64 -9.07
N VAL A 174 7.03 -7.28 -7.97
CA VAL A 174 7.15 -6.62 -6.66
C VAL A 174 8.63 -6.46 -6.35
N SER A 175 9.07 -5.25 -6.00
CA SER A 175 10.48 -5.07 -5.65
C SER A 175 10.81 -5.84 -4.37
N PRO A 176 11.99 -6.49 -4.27
CA PRO A 176 12.41 -7.20 -3.06
C PRO A 176 12.41 -6.29 -1.82
N GLU A 177 12.59 -4.98 -2.01
CA GLU A 177 12.53 -3.97 -0.97
C GLU A 177 11.13 -3.87 -0.35
N CYS A 178 10.08 -3.95 -1.16
CA CYS A 178 8.69 -3.92 -0.70
C CYS A 178 8.35 -5.15 0.15
N LEU A 179 9.00 -6.29 -0.09
CA LEU A 179 8.72 -7.54 0.62
C LEU A 179 9.42 -7.65 1.98
N LYS A 180 10.48 -6.85 2.23
CA LYS A 180 11.25 -6.92 3.49
C LYS A 180 10.46 -6.60 4.76
N GLY A 181 9.30 -5.98 4.63
CA GLY A 181 8.41 -5.65 5.76
C GLY A 181 7.44 -6.75 6.15
N PHE A 182 7.32 -7.80 5.35
CA PHE A 182 6.34 -8.87 5.55
C PHE A 182 6.97 -10.12 6.18
N ARG A 183 6.20 -10.78 7.08
CA ARG A 183 6.67 -11.95 7.84
C ARG A 183 6.41 -13.27 7.12
N ASN A 184 5.30 -13.33 6.39
CA ASN A 184 4.76 -14.55 5.78
C ASN A 184 4.65 -14.43 4.26
N ALA A 185 5.46 -13.55 3.62
CA ALA A 185 5.45 -13.43 2.16
C ALA A 185 5.72 -14.81 1.51
N PRO A 186 4.91 -15.22 0.51
CA PRO A 186 5.12 -16.48 -0.18
C PRO A 186 6.53 -16.56 -0.79
N ASP A 187 7.15 -17.74 -0.70
CA ASP A 187 8.47 -18.00 -1.27
C ASP A 187 8.46 -17.77 -2.79
N GLY A 188 9.48 -17.09 -3.31
CA GLY A 188 9.66 -16.87 -4.75
C GLY A 188 9.06 -15.59 -5.31
N LEU A 189 8.34 -14.78 -4.51
CA LEU A 189 7.86 -13.45 -4.94
C LEU A 189 9.01 -12.49 -5.27
N ASP A 190 10.15 -12.62 -4.60
CA ASP A 190 11.37 -11.88 -4.85
C ASP A 190 12.12 -12.33 -6.12
N ALA A 191 12.02 -13.61 -6.46
CA ALA A 191 12.65 -14.16 -7.67
C ALA A 191 11.93 -13.70 -8.94
N ALA A 192 10.61 -13.60 -8.93
CA ALA A 192 9.82 -13.07 -10.04
C ALA A 192 10.16 -11.60 -10.35
N ALA A 193 10.49 -10.81 -9.34
CA ALA A 193 10.91 -9.41 -9.50
C ALA A 193 12.27 -9.26 -10.21
N GLY A 194 13.18 -10.23 -10.05
CA GLY A 194 14.52 -10.22 -10.67
C GLY A 194 14.48 -10.45 -12.19
N ASP A 195 13.60 -11.30 -12.68
CA ASP A 195 13.52 -11.66 -14.09
C ASP A 195 12.72 -10.62 -14.92
N ALA A 196 11.67 -10.05 -14.36
CA ALA A 196 10.86 -9.04 -15.06
C ALA A 196 11.64 -7.72 -15.29
N ARG A 197 12.50 -7.29 -14.35
CA ARG A 197 13.38 -6.12 -14.53
C ARG A 197 14.44 -6.30 -15.63
N ARG A 198 14.84 -7.54 -15.94
CA ARG A 198 15.78 -7.84 -17.03
C ARG A 198 15.15 -7.64 -18.41
N THR A 199 13.85 -7.80 -18.53
CA THR A 199 13.14 -7.75 -19.82
C THR A 199 12.71 -6.33 -20.21
N ILE A 200 12.66 -5.38 -19.26
CA ILE A 200 12.19 -4.00 -19.48
C ILE A 200 13.35 -2.99 -19.63
N ARG A 201 14.58 -3.33 -19.24
CA ARG A 201 15.74 -2.49 -19.56
C ARG A 201 16.15 -2.71 -21.00
N SER A 202 15.63 -1.87 -21.90
CA SER A 202 16.25 -1.61 -23.19
C SER A 202 17.65 -1.01 -22.97
N GLU A 203 18.61 -1.45 -23.79
CA GLU A 203 20.02 -1.08 -23.77
C GLU A 203 20.25 0.42 -24.09
N ASP A 204 19.97 1.30 -23.15
CA ASP A 204 20.41 2.72 -23.30
C ASP A 204 20.22 3.47 -21.98
N ASP A 205 21.13 3.27 -21.01
CA ASP A 205 21.39 4.26 -19.97
C ASP A 205 22.68 3.91 -19.21
N THR A 206 23.77 4.45 -19.73
CA THR A 206 25.04 4.60 -19.00
C THR A 206 25.15 6.04 -18.54
N GLU A 207 25.02 6.32 -17.22
CA GLU A 207 25.76 7.40 -16.57
C GLU A 207 25.70 7.32 -15.00
N PRO A 208 26.67 7.97 -14.30
CA PRO A 208 27.21 7.45 -13.05
C PRO A 208 26.71 8.15 -11.77
N SER A 209 26.85 7.44 -10.65
CA SER A 209 26.58 7.89 -9.28
C SER A 209 27.50 9.05 -8.83
N PRO A 210 27.02 9.95 -7.98
CA PRO A 210 27.88 10.73 -7.10
C PRO A 210 27.65 10.47 -5.61
N GLY A 211 28.72 10.12 -4.97
CA GLY A 211 29.32 10.55 -3.73
C GLY A 211 28.52 10.70 -2.43
N ALA A 212 28.96 9.93 -1.43
CA ALA A 212 28.65 10.05 -0.01
C ALA A 212 29.15 11.40 0.57
N GLY A 213 28.34 12.00 1.45
CA GLY A 213 28.71 13.13 2.30
C GLY A 213 28.34 12.88 3.77
N GLU A 214 29.37 12.87 4.62
CA GLU A 214 29.27 12.75 6.09
C GLU A 214 28.82 14.08 6.73
N GLY A 215 28.15 14.01 7.89
CA GLY A 215 28.26 15.06 8.89
C GLY A 215 27.04 15.35 9.77
N GLY A 216 27.20 15.17 11.07
CA GLY A 216 26.58 16.04 12.07
C GLY A 216 25.58 15.40 13.03
N ALA A 217 26.05 15.01 14.23
CA ALA A 217 25.24 14.62 15.37
C ALA A 217 24.52 15.83 15.98
N GLY A 218 23.20 15.91 15.80
CA GLY A 218 22.29 16.75 16.55
C GLY A 218 21.23 15.85 17.20
N ALA A 219 20.79 16.18 18.42
CA ALA A 219 19.78 15.41 19.15
C ALA A 219 18.55 15.17 18.27
N ALA A 220 18.28 13.90 18.00
CA ALA A 220 17.19 13.50 17.11
C ALA A 220 15.83 13.91 17.69
N PRO A 221 14.94 14.53 16.91
CA PRO A 221 13.56 14.79 17.32
C PRO A 221 12.85 13.43 17.54
N ARG A 222 12.00 13.38 18.57
CA ARG A 222 11.18 12.21 18.85
C ARG A 222 10.23 11.99 17.67
N THR A 223 10.49 10.95 16.92
CA THR A 223 9.79 10.68 15.66
C THR A 223 9.24 9.26 15.66
N VAL A 224 8.01 9.09 15.19
CA VAL A 224 7.39 7.77 14.93
C VAL A 224 7.25 7.62 13.44
N CYS A 225 7.70 6.50 12.92
CA CYS A 225 7.53 6.15 11.52
C CYS A 225 6.39 5.14 11.39
N VAL A 226 5.33 5.46 10.65
CA VAL A 226 4.25 4.53 10.33
C VAL A 226 4.35 4.21 8.85
N ASN A 227 4.63 2.93 8.53
CA ASN A 227 4.77 2.45 7.14
C ASN A 227 5.65 3.37 6.27
N GLY A 228 6.82 3.77 6.80
CA GLY A 228 7.77 4.64 6.10
C GLY A 228 7.57 6.15 6.28
N ALA A 229 6.47 6.62 6.88
CA ALA A 229 6.28 8.03 7.20
C ALA A 229 6.74 8.39 8.61
N PHE A 230 7.48 9.49 8.74
CA PHE A 230 7.97 10.00 10.03
C PHE A 230 7.00 11.02 10.62
N LEU A 231 6.41 10.70 11.78
CA LEU A 231 5.53 11.60 12.54
C LEU A 231 6.27 12.16 13.77
N LYS A 232 6.36 13.48 13.88
CA LYS A 232 6.83 14.14 15.10
C LYS A 232 5.77 14.03 16.19
N LEU A 233 6.07 13.29 17.26
CA LEU A 233 5.25 13.28 18.47
C LEU A 233 5.54 14.53 19.29
N GLY A 234 4.64 15.53 19.14
CA GLY A 234 4.42 16.70 19.95
C GLY A 234 5.58 17.26 20.78
N GLY A 235 6.22 18.31 20.29
CA GLY A 235 6.93 19.26 21.12
C GLY A 235 5.92 20.02 21.99
N GLY A 236 6.15 20.03 23.30
CA GLY A 236 5.33 20.78 24.23
C GLY A 236 5.24 22.26 23.84
N ILE A 237 4.07 22.83 24.04
CA ILE A 237 3.85 24.28 24.01
C ILE A 237 4.64 24.86 25.18
N GLU A 238 5.76 25.49 24.91
CA GLU A 238 6.36 26.43 25.88
C GLU A 238 5.49 27.67 25.93
N ARG A 239 5.14 28.03 27.15
CA ARG A 239 4.45 29.28 27.48
C ARG A 239 5.44 30.44 27.46
#